data_5832d42bddd77ea908416f829653111b
#
_entry.id   5832d42bddd77ea908416f829653111b
#
_cell.length_a   1.000
_cell.length_b   1.000
_cell.length_c   1.000
_cell.angle_alpha   90.00
_cell.angle_beta   90.00
_cell.angle_gamma   90.00
#
_symmetry.space_group_name_H-M   'P 1'
#
loop_
_entity.id
_entity.type
_entity.pdbx_description
1 polymer ?
#
loop_
_entity_poly.entity_id
_entity_poly.type
_entity_poly.pdbx_seq_one_letter_code
_entity_poly.pdbx_strand_id
1 'polypeptide(L)'
;SQLGTLLKSEASPLRTATKRLYLTGYSFTGMCAATFANFYHNETRTSGGRPVFDGYLPHCNEYYIQPLDVPVIRVNSQGDFNYFTNPSYNPFARVPDSDDRWNRTRRYEVTGAQHAPLPAPEEGAAIPPFWKSRTDSGCYAKYPEGARLNEMIFFRPVLEIAVAHLEAWISQGVSPPHAPWILTGKDTLHAEFDVHGNAIGGPRMPDI
;
A
#
# COMPACT_ATOMS: atom_id res chain seq x y z
N SER A 1 18.24 -7.32 -6.21
CA SER A 1 18.94 -6.26 -6.91
C SER A 1 19.80 -6.71 -8.08
N GLN A 2 20.52 -7.84 -8.05
CA GLN A 2 21.21 -8.37 -9.23
C GLN A 2 20.25 -8.56 -10.42
N LEU A 3 19.08 -9.15 -10.18
CA LEU A 3 18.04 -9.27 -11.20
C LEU A 3 17.61 -7.90 -11.72
N GLY A 4 17.38 -6.93 -10.85
CA GLY A 4 16.98 -5.59 -11.25
C GLY A 4 18.04 -4.88 -12.09
N THR A 5 19.32 -5.03 -11.74
CA THR A 5 20.44 -4.51 -12.51
C THR A 5 20.51 -5.20 -13.88
N LEU A 6 20.32 -6.52 -13.92
CA LEU A 6 20.27 -7.28 -15.16
C LEU A 6 19.13 -6.82 -16.07
N LEU A 7 17.92 -6.63 -15.53
CA LEU A 7 16.74 -6.17 -16.29
C LEU A 7 16.96 -4.77 -16.90
N LYS A 8 17.74 -3.91 -16.26
CA LYS A 8 18.09 -2.57 -16.76
C LYS A 8 19.31 -2.54 -17.69
N SER A 9 19.93 -3.68 -17.96
CA SER A 9 21.08 -3.79 -18.86
C SER A 9 20.70 -4.31 -20.26
N GLU A 10 21.63 -4.19 -21.18
CA GLU A 10 21.49 -4.77 -22.54
C GLU A 10 21.42 -6.31 -22.52
N ALA A 11 21.96 -6.94 -21.47
CA ALA A 11 21.88 -8.39 -21.24
C ALA A 11 20.52 -8.85 -20.67
N SER A 12 19.51 -7.97 -20.63
CA SER A 12 18.18 -8.27 -20.09
C SER A 12 17.57 -9.50 -20.80
N PRO A 13 17.05 -10.48 -20.04
CA PRO A 13 16.36 -11.63 -20.63
C PRO A 13 15.06 -11.24 -21.35
N LEU A 14 14.56 -10.02 -21.16
CA LEU A 14 13.40 -9.47 -21.88
C LEU A 14 13.77 -8.97 -23.28
N ARG A 15 15.01 -9.16 -23.74
CA ARG A 15 15.53 -8.69 -25.05
C ARG A 15 15.50 -7.17 -25.24
N THR A 16 15.26 -6.43 -24.18
CA THR A 16 15.31 -4.96 -24.13
C THR A 16 15.62 -4.52 -22.71
N ALA A 17 16.37 -3.45 -22.59
CA ALA A 17 16.61 -2.85 -21.28
C ALA A 17 15.33 -2.25 -20.72
N THR A 18 14.96 -2.65 -19.53
CA THR A 18 13.80 -2.10 -18.83
C THR A 18 14.08 -0.64 -18.43
N LYS A 19 13.22 0.27 -18.85
CA LYS A 19 13.39 1.70 -18.58
C LYS A 19 13.21 2.03 -17.09
N ARG A 20 12.19 1.42 -16.47
CA ARG A 20 11.84 1.65 -15.06
C ARG A 20 11.48 0.36 -14.36
N LEU A 21 11.85 0.27 -13.08
CA LEU A 21 11.50 -0.84 -12.19
C LEU A 21 10.91 -0.27 -10.91
N TYR A 22 9.79 -0.84 -10.49
CA TYR A 22 9.16 -0.54 -9.22
C TYR A 22 9.21 -1.74 -8.30
N LEU A 23 9.46 -1.52 -7.02
CA LEU A 23 9.36 -2.57 -6.03
C LEU A 23 8.03 -2.43 -5.31
N THR A 24 7.20 -3.44 -5.45
CA THR A 24 5.91 -3.53 -4.78
C THR A 24 5.86 -4.75 -3.88
N GLY A 25 4.94 -4.77 -2.97
CA GLY A 25 4.69 -5.92 -2.11
C GLY A 25 3.44 -5.71 -1.27
N TYR A 26 2.73 -6.79 -1.02
CA TYR A 26 1.52 -6.85 -0.22
C TYR A 26 1.80 -7.47 1.14
N SER A 27 1.28 -6.86 2.23
CA SER A 27 1.39 -7.41 3.57
C SER A 27 2.84 -7.74 3.93
N PHE A 28 3.17 -8.99 4.20
CA PHE A 28 4.54 -9.42 4.52
C PHE A 28 5.54 -9.08 3.41
N THR A 29 5.18 -9.26 2.14
CA THR A 29 6.07 -8.85 1.04
C THR A 29 6.18 -7.34 0.91
N GLY A 30 5.18 -6.57 1.36
CA GLY A 30 5.26 -5.12 1.54
C GLY A 30 6.29 -4.74 2.60
N MET A 31 6.37 -5.50 3.71
CA MET A 31 7.43 -5.36 4.72
C MET A 31 8.81 -5.65 4.13
N CYS A 32 8.94 -6.68 3.30
CA CYS A 32 10.18 -6.96 2.59
C CYS A 32 10.59 -5.81 1.66
N ALA A 33 9.62 -5.20 0.95
CA ALA A 33 9.87 -4.04 0.11
C ALA A 33 10.32 -2.82 0.92
N ALA A 34 9.70 -2.57 2.08
CA ALA A 34 10.09 -1.50 3.00
C ALA A 34 11.49 -1.74 3.60
N THR A 35 11.79 -2.99 3.98
CA THR A 35 13.12 -3.38 4.46
C THR A 35 14.17 -3.16 3.38
N PHE A 36 13.88 -3.56 2.14
CA PHE A 36 14.78 -3.30 1.02
C PHE A 36 15.01 -1.81 0.81
N ALA A 37 13.94 -1.01 0.83
CA ALA A 37 14.01 0.43 0.70
C ALA A 37 14.92 1.08 1.77
N ASN A 38 14.79 0.63 3.01
CA ASN A 38 15.56 1.20 4.13
C ASN A 38 17.03 0.80 4.14
N PHE A 39 17.35 -0.45 3.82
CA PHE A 39 18.70 -0.99 4.04
C PHE A 39 19.50 -1.21 2.76
N TYR A 40 18.85 -1.36 1.62
CA TYR A 40 19.51 -1.75 0.38
C TYR A 40 19.34 -0.77 -0.76
N HIS A 41 18.46 0.22 -0.65
CA HIS A 41 18.21 1.18 -1.72
C HIS A 41 19.49 1.93 -2.12
N ASN A 42 20.22 2.44 -1.14
CA ASN A 42 21.45 3.20 -1.37
C ASN A 42 22.62 2.34 -1.85
N GLU A 43 22.63 1.07 -1.46
CA GLU A 43 23.66 0.10 -1.82
C GLU A 43 23.45 -0.49 -3.23
N THR A 44 22.23 -0.36 -3.78
CA THR A 44 21.85 -0.97 -5.05
C THR A 44 21.69 0.09 -6.12
N ARG A 45 22.80 0.40 -6.78
CA ARG A 45 22.86 1.35 -7.88
C ARG A 45 23.28 0.68 -9.19
N THR A 46 22.80 1.20 -10.31
CA THR A 46 23.34 0.85 -11.63
C THR A 46 24.76 1.37 -11.78
N SER A 47 25.47 0.92 -12.81
CA SER A 47 26.83 1.44 -13.13
C SER A 47 26.86 2.96 -13.36
N GLY A 48 25.73 3.57 -13.73
CA GLY A 48 25.55 5.01 -13.86
C GLY A 48 25.12 5.72 -12.57
N GLY A 49 25.18 5.06 -11.40
CA GLY A 49 24.83 5.63 -10.10
C GLY A 49 23.34 5.82 -9.83
N ARG A 50 22.46 5.45 -10.78
CA ARG A 50 21.02 5.56 -10.60
C ARG A 50 20.47 4.41 -9.74
N PRO A 51 19.38 4.63 -8.99
CA PRO A 51 18.72 3.55 -8.26
C PRO A 51 18.32 2.39 -9.18
N VAL A 52 18.42 1.17 -8.67
CA VAL A 52 17.90 -0.01 -9.40
C VAL A 52 16.39 0.03 -9.45
N PHE A 53 15.73 0.39 -8.35
CA PHE A 53 14.28 0.64 -8.33
C PHE A 53 14.01 2.14 -8.39
N ASP A 54 13.20 2.55 -9.36
CA ASP A 54 12.86 3.94 -9.61
C ASP A 54 11.73 4.45 -8.69
N GLY A 55 11.06 3.54 -7.98
CA GLY A 55 10.03 3.86 -7.00
C GLY A 55 9.55 2.64 -6.23
N TYR A 56 8.81 2.89 -5.16
CA TYR A 56 8.28 1.88 -4.26
C TYR A 56 6.77 2.01 -4.10
N LEU A 57 6.06 0.88 -4.11
CA LEU A 57 4.62 0.80 -3.87
C LEU A 57 4.30 -0.35 -2.88
N PRO A 58 4.77 -0.27 -1.63
CA PRO A 58 4.34 -1.23 -0.61
C PRO A 58 2.89 -0.96 -0.22
N HIS A 59 2.11 -2.03 -0.04
CA HIS A 59 0.71 -1.90 0.34
C HIS A 59 0.30 -2.91 1.41
N CYS A 60 -0.72 -2.55 2.18
CA CYS A 60 -1.18 -3.29 3.36
C CYS A 60 -0.01 -3.63 4.31
N ASN A 61 0.86 -2.67 4.53
CA ASN A 61 1.94 -2.75 5.51
C ASN A 61 2.19 -1.40 6.16
N GLU A 62 2.60 -1.43 7.41
CA GLU A 62 2.81 -0.27 8.28
C GLU A 62 4.27 0.09 8.51
N TYR A 63 5.20 -0.63 7.90
CA TYR A 63 6.63 -0.40 8.13
C TYR A 63 7.05 0.97 7.61
N TYR A 64 7.74 1.69 8.47
CA TYR A 64 8.36 2.96 8.11
C TYR A 64 9.32 2.80 6.94
N ILE A 65 9.28 3.75 6.02
CA ILE A 65 10.30 3.91 4.98
C ILE A 65 10.92 5.29 5.17
N GLN A 66 12.24 5.30 5.33
CA GLN A 66 13.00 6.54 5.45
C GLN A 66 12.92 7.37 4.15
N PRO A 67 13.20 8.68 4.20
CA PRO A 67 13.31 9.50 3.00
C PRO A 67 14.27 8.91 1.96
N LEU A 68 13.83 8.87 0.71
CA LEU A 68 14.58 8.32 -0.42
C LEU A 68 14.63 9.33 -1.57
N ASP A 69 15.61 9.16 -2.46
CA ASP A 69 15.75 9.94 -3.70
C ASP A 69 14.77 9.49 -4.81
N VAL A 70 13.89 8.52 -4.52
CA VAL A 70 12.83 8.04 -5.41
C VAL A 70 11.48 8.14 -4.73
N PRO A 71 10.37 8.24 -5.49
CA PRO A 71 9.03 8.30 -4.91
C PRO A 71 8.60 7.00 -4.22
N VAL A 72 7.85 7.15 -3.15
CA VAL A 72 7.17 6.09 -2.40
C VAL A 72 5.68 6.38 -2.33
N ILE A 73 4.85 5.51 -2.86
CA ILE A 73 3.40 5.54 -2.63
C ILE A 73 3.03 4.36 -1.75
N ARG A 74 2.32 4.62 -0.66
CA ARG A 74 1.82 3.61 0.27
C ARG A 74 0.32 3.53 0.16
N VAL A 75 -0.21 2.32 0.03
CA VAL A 75 -1.65 2.07 0.02
C VAL A 75 -1.98 1.10 1.15
N ASN A 76 -2.73 1.58 2.13
CA ASN A 76 -3.15 0.76 3.27
C ASN A 76 -4.66 0.60 3.26
N SER A 77 -5.14 -0.54 3.71
CA SER A 77 -6.57 -0.77 3.91
C SER A 77 -7.02 -0.24 5.28
N GLN A 78 -8.33 -0.01 5.44
CA GLN A 78 -8.90 0.23 6.77
C GLN A 78 -8.61 -0.94 7.73
N GLY A 79 -8.52 -2.17 7.22
CA GLY A 79 -8.18 -3.35 8.02
C GLY A 79 -6.79 -3.30 8.65
N ASP A 80 -5.88 -2.46 8.11
CA ASP A 80 -4.54 -2.24 8.68
C ASP A 80 -4.53 -1.17 9.78
N PHE A 81 -5.67 -0.52 10.03
CA PHE A 81 -5.75 0.72 10.82
C PHE A 81 -5.08 0.62 12.18
N ASN A 82 -5.33 -0.44 12.94
CA ASN A 82 -4.75 -0.63 14.26
C ASN A 82 -3.21 -0.76 14.24
N TYR A 83 -2.64 -1.20 13.13
CA TYR A 83 -1.20 -1.35 12.98
C TYR A 83 -0.50 -0.03 12.71
N PHE A 84 -1.08 0.84 11.90
CA PHE A 84 -0.41 2.09 11.54
C PHE A 84 -0.80 3.28 12.43
N THR A 85 -1.87 3.18 13.23
CA THR A 85 -2.26 4.23 14.18
C THR A 85 -1.72 3.99 15.58
N ASN A 86 -1.38 2.76 15.94
CA ASN A 86 -0.86 2.43 17.27
C ASN A 86 0.62 2.82 17.40
N PRO A 87 0.95 3.87 18.18
CA PRO A 87 2.33 4.33 18.31
C PRO A 87 3.24 3.31 19.02
N SER A 88 2.68 2.35 19.77
CA SER A 88 3.44 1.26 20.37
C SER A 88 3.94 0.25 19.33
N TYR A 89 3.24 0.12 18.21
CA TYR A 89 3.67 -0.74 17.10
C TYR A 89 4.62 -0.02 16.15
N ASN A 90 4.25 1.19 15.73
CA ASN A 90 5.05 1.92 14.76
C ASN A 90 4.75 3.43 14.85
N PRO A 91 5.49 4.18 15.65
CA PRO A 91 5.28 5.61 15.82
C PRO A 91 5.49 6.42 14.52
N PHE A 92 6.11 5.82 13.51
CA PHE A 92 6.43 6.47 12.24
C PHE A 92 5.58 5.96 11.07
N ALA A 93 4.58 5.12 11.33
CA ALA A 93 3.77 4.55 10.26
C ALA A 93 3.01 5.62 9.47
N ARG A 94 2.50 6.65 10.13
CA ARG A 94 1.79 7.78 9.51
C ARG A 94 2.71 8.98 9.26
N VAL A 95 3.68 8.79 8.36
CA VAL A 95 4.51 9.90 7.88
C VAL A 95 3.68 10.80 6.96
N PRO A 96 3.73 12.15 7.17
CA PRO A 96 3.04 13.08 6.28
C PRO A 96 3.48 12.95 4.82
N ASP A 97 2.56 13.22 3.92
CA ASP A 97 2.85 13.37 2.50
C ASP A 97 3.88 14.46 2.25
N SER A 98 4.75 14.26 1.27
CA SER A 98 5.78 15.22 0.91
C SER A 98 6.08 15.17 -0.59
N ASP A 99 6.34 16.36 -1.17
CA ASP A 99 6.83 16.53 -2.54
C ASP A 99 8.33 16.89 -2.60
N ASP A 100 8.99 16.93 -1.44
CA ASP A 100 10.42 17.20 -1.40
C ASP A 100 11.19 16.15 -2.22
N ARG A 101 12.12 16.61 -3.08
CA ARG A 101 12.86 15.75 -4.01
C ARG A 101 13.58 14.57 -3.33
N TRP A 102 13.92 14.72 -2.05
CA TRP A 102 14.60 13.70 -1.24
C TRP A 102 13.68 12.95 -0.30
N ASN A 103 12.36 13.26 -0.37
CA ASN A 103 11.35 12.63 0.47
C ASN A 103 9.98 12.66 -0.23
N ARG A 104 9.92 12.20 -1.48
CA ARG A 104 8.66 12.12 -2.22
C ARG A 104 7.81 10.96 -1.69
N THR A 105 6.79 11.28 -0.92
CA THR A 105 5.93 10.24 -0.32
C THR A 105 4.44 10.61 -0.41
N ARG A 106 3.61 9.60 -0.65
CA ARG A 106 2.14 9.66 -0.60
C ARG A 106 1.60 8.47 0.16
N ARG A 107 0.51 8.70 0.85
CA ARG A 107 -0.22 7.65 1.55
C ARG A 107 -1.70 7.70 1.22
N TYR A 108 -2.26 6.56 0.86
CA TYR A 108 -3.68 6.35 0.69
C TYR A 108 -4.16 5.30 1.70
N GLU A 109 -5.14 5.66 2.52
CA GLU A 109 -5.76 4.79 3.51
C GLU A 109 -7.18 4.51 3.05
N VAL A 110 -7.40 3.37 2.42
CA VAL A 110 -8.65 3.05 1.71
C VAL A 110 -9.72 2.63 2.71
N THR A 111 -10.74 3.49 2.84
CA THR A 111 -11.90 3.25 3.71
C THR A 111 -12.75 2.12 3.17
N GLY A 112 -13.23 1.24 4.05
CA GLY A 112 -14.01 0.06 3.73
C GLY A 112 -13.20 -1.14 3.23
N ALA A 113 -11.92 -0.96 2.91
CA ALA A 113 -11.07 -2.05 2.46
C ALA A 113 -10.51 -2.86 3.64
N GLN A 114 -10.39 -4.16 3.47
CA GLN A 114 -9.76 -5.04 4.46
C GLN A 114 -8.33 -5.40 4.10
N HIS A 115 -7.58 -5.88 5.10
CA HIS A 115 -6.21 -6.32 4.92
C HIS A 115 -6.09 -7.43 3.88
N ALA A 116 -6.93 -8.47 3.98
CA ALA A 116 -6.93 -9.57 3.03
C ALA A 116 -8.31 -9.63 2.35
N PRO A 117 -8.40 -9.22 1.09
CA PRO A 117 -9.63 -9.36 0.35
C PRO A 117 -10.01 -10.85 0.29
N LEU A 118 -11.20 -11.18 0.77
CA LEU A 118 -11.78 -12.49 0.50
C LEU A 118 -12.10 -12.53 -1.01
N PRO A 119 -11.73 -13.60 -1.71
CA PRO A 119 -12.26 -13.80 -3.05
C PRO A 119 -13.78 -13.74 -2.95
N ALA A 120 -14.42 -12.90 -3.79
CA ALA A 120 -15.88 -12.96 -3.89
C ALA A 120 -16.24 -14.43 -4.11
N PRO A 121 -17.05 -15.04 -3.26
CA PRO A 121 -17.48 -16.40 -3.52
C PRO A 121 -18.15 -16.36 -4.89
N GLU A 122 -17.66 -17.15 -5.85
CA GLU A 122 -18.48 -17.51 -6.98
C GLU A 122 -19.82 -17.97 -6.42
N GLU A 123 -20.92 -17.48 -6.95
CA GLU A 123 -22.23 -17.79 -6.40
C GLU A 123 -22.35 -19.31 -6.17
N GLY A 124 -22.41 -19.71 -4.89
CA GLY A 124 -22.43 -21.11 -4.48
C GLY A 124 -21.09 -21.77 -4.15
N ALA A 125 -19.94 -21.09 -4.27
CA ALA A 125 -18.66 -21.66 -3.87
C ALA A 125 -18.53 -21.66 -2.35
N ALA A 126 -18.17 -22.83 -1.77
CA ALA A 126 -17.87 -22.93 -0.35
C ALA A 126 -16.61 -22.10 -0.02
N ILE A 127 -16.66 -21.31 1.04
CA ILE A 127 -15.48 -20.59 1.55
C ILE A 127 -14.41 -21.65 1.90
N PRO A 128 -13.21 -21.59 1.31
CA PRO A 128 -12.16 -22.56 1.63
C PRO A 128 -11.91 -22.66 3.13
N PRO A 129 -11.62 -23.84 3.68
CA PRO A 129 -11.44 -24.05 5.13
C PRO A 129 -10.40 -23.12 5.76
N PHE A 130 -9.37 -22.80 5.04
CA PHE A 130 -8.33 -21.84 5.48
C PHE A 130 -8.88 -20.43 5.74
N TRP A 131 -9.81 -19.95 4.91
CA TRP A 131 -10.44 -18.64 5.09
C TRP A 131 -11.50 -18.68 6.20
N LYS A 132 -12.21 -19.79 6.33
CA LYS A 132 -13.18 -19.99 7.40
C LYS A 132 -12.53 -19.96 8.78
N SER A 133 -11.35 -20.56 8.94
CA SER A 133 -10.62 -20.52 10.20
C SER A 133 -10.13 -19.10 10.56
N ARG A 134 -9.90 -18.24 9.57
CA ARG A 134 -9.51 -16.83 9.79
C ARG A 134 -10.70 -15.95 10.16
N THR A 135 -11.87 -16.19 9.60
CA THR A 135 -13.10 -15.49 10.01
C THR A 135 -13.47 -15.84 11.45
N ASP A 136 -13.23 -17.07 11.88
CA ASP A 136 -13.47 -17.52 13.25
C ASP A 136 -12.43 -17.00 14.27
N SER A 137 -11.24 -16.58 13.81
CA SER A 137 -10.14 -16.13 14.68
C SER A 137 -10.24 -14.67 15.14
N GLY A 138 -11.33 -13.97 14.86
CA GLY A 138 -11.59 -12.62 15.34
C GLY A 138 -10.90 -11.49 14.57
N CYS A 139 -10.01 -11.77 13.63
CA CYS A 139 -9.42 -10.74 12.75
C CYS A 139 -10.47 -10.06 11.86
N TYR A 140 -11.58 -10.72 11.62
CA TYR A 140 -12.69 -10.25 10.78
C TYR A 140 -14.02 -10.15 11.53
N ALA A 141 -14.03 -10.43 12.82
CA ALA A 141 -15.26 -10.67 13.61
C ALA A 141 -16.01 -9.42 14.09
N LYS A 142 -15.62 -8.22 13.66
CA LYS A 142 -16.23 -6.97 14.17
C LYS A 142 -17.01 -6.16 13.15
N TYR A 143 -17.36 -6.74 12.02
CA TYR A 143 -18.29 -6.08 11.12
C TYR A 143 -19.72 -6.48 11.45
N PRO A 144 -20.69 -5.53 11.42
CA PRO A 144 -22.08 -5.83 11.65
C PRO A 144 -22.55 -6.93 10.71
N GLU A 145 -23.38 -7.83 11.22
CA GLU A 145 -24.03 -8.87 10.43
C GLU A 145 -24.76 -8.22 9.25
N GLY A 146 -24.36 -8.54 8.03
CA GLY A 146 -24.87 -7.93 6.81
C GLY A 146 -23.94 -6.98 6.07
N ALA A 147 -22.80 -6.60 6.64
CA ALA A 147 -21.76 -5.88 5.90
C ALA A 147 -21.14 -6.83 4.85
N ARG A 148 -21.74 -6.89 3.69
CA ARG A 148 -21.17 -7.56 2.52
C ARG A 148 -20.05 -6.67 1.96
N LEU A 149 -18.89 -6.76 2.57
CA LEU A 149 -17.70 -6.10 2.08
C LEU A 149 -17.25 -6.82 0.81
N ASN A 150 -17.65 -6.30 -0.30
CA ASN A 150 -17.12 -6.72 -1.60
C ASN A 150 -15.78 -6.01 -1.83
N GLU A 151 -14.82 -6.33 -0.97
CA GLU A 151 -13.64 -5.57 -0.62
C GLU A 151 -12.58 -5.53 -1.70
N MET A 152 -12.53 -6.54 -2.55
CA MET A 152 -11.63 -6.54 -3.70
C MET A 152 -11.95 -5.46 -4.72
N ILE A 153 -13.21 -5.02 -4.79
CA ILE A 153 -13.64 -4.04 -5.78
C ILE A 153 -13.04 -2.66 -5.49
N PHE A 154 -12.81 -2.34 -4.21
CA PHE A 154 -12.34 -0.99 -3.83
C PHE A 154 -10.83 -0.87 -3.78
N PHE A 155 -10.13 -1.87 -3.26
CA PHE A 155 -8.68 -1.78 -3.06
C PHE A 155 -7.93 -1.84 -4.39
N ARG A 156 -8.34 -2.70 -5.31
CA ARG A 156 -7.69 -2.88 -6.60
C ARG A 156 -7.70 -1.61 -7.47
N PRO A 157 -8.80 -0.90 -7.68
CA PRO A 157 -8.77 0.37 -8.42
C PRO A 157 -7.83 1.41 -7.82
N VAL A 158 -7.76 1.51 -6.49
CA VAL A 158 -6.84 2.44 -5.82
C VAL A 158 -5.39 2.03 -6.07
N LEU A 159 -5.06 0.73 -6.07
CA LEU A 159 -3.72 0.25 -6.43
C LEU A 159 -3.37 0.55 -7.89
N GLU A 160 -4.29 0.32 -8.82
CA GLU A 160 -4.10 0.62 -10.24
C GLU A 160 -3.83 2.12 -10.46
N ILE A 161 -4.59 2.98 -9.80
CA ILE A 161 -4.39 4.43 -9.81
C ILE A 161 -3.04 4.79 -9.17
N ALA A 162 -2.66 4.16 -8.06
CA ALA A 162 -1.39 4.41 -7.39
C ALA A 162 -0.19 4.04 -8.28
N VAL A 163 -0.29 2.95 -9.06
CA VAL A 163 0.73 2.59 -10.07
C VAL A 163 0.83 3.67 -11.13
N ALA A 164 -0.30 4.13 -11.68
CA ALA A 164 -0.32 5.18 -12.70
C ALA A 164 0.25 6.51 -12.15
N HIS A 165 -0.07 6.86 -10.91
CA HIS A 165 0.48 8.02 -10.23
C HIS A 165 1.99 7.90 -9.99
N LEU A 166 2.46 6.74 -9.56
CA LEU A 166 3.89 6.50 -9.36
C LEU A 166 4.66 6.66 -10.69
N GLU A 167 4.13 6.10 -11.77
CA GLU A 167 4.69 6.25 -13.11
C GLU A 167 4.72 7.72 -13.55
N ALA A 168 3.62 8.47 -13.39
CA ALA A 168 3.55 9.88 -13.75
C ALA A 168 4.51 10.73 -12.90
N TRP A 169 4.63 10.45 -11.62
CA TRP A 169 5.55 11.16 -10.72
C TRP A 169 7.01 10.98 -11.13
N ILE A 170 7.37 9.77 -11.53
CA ILE A 170 8.74 9.44 -11.93
C ILE A 170 9.06 9.95 -13.34
N SER A 171 8.13 9.77 -14.29
CA SER A 171 8.38 10.03 -15.71
C SER A 171 8.13 11.48 -16.13
N GLN A 172 7.20 12.16 -15.45
CA GLN A 172 6.71 13.49 -15.84
C GLN A 172 6.88 14.53 -14.71
N GLY A 173 7.26 14.10 -13.51
CA GLY A 173 7.35 14.98 -12.33
C GLY A 173 5.98 15.42 -11.80
N VAL A 174 4.90 14.76 -12.21
CA VAL A 174 3.54 15.09 -11.78
C VAL A 174 3.26 14.42 -10.44
N SER A 175 3.20 15.21 -9.37
CA SER A 175 2.88 14.71 -8.03
C SER A 175 1.48 14.14 -7.97
N PRO A 176 1.29 12.98 -7.32
CA PRO A 176 -0.04 12.44 -7.06
C PRO A 176 -0.87 13.36 -6.17
N PRO A 177 -2.21 13.34 -6.28
CA PRO A 177 -3.06 14.11 -5.39
C PRO A 177 -2.89 13.65 -3.94
N HIS A 178 -3.07 14.59 -3.00
CA HIS A 178 -3.23 14.26 -1.60
C HIS A 178 -4.63 13.69 -1.35
N ALA A 179 -4.72 12.76 -0.42
CA ALA A 179 -6.01 12.27 0.08
C ALA A 179 -6.07 12.44 1.60
N PRO A 180 -7.27 12.73 2.15
CA PRO A 180 -7.42 12.71 3.61
C PRO A 180 -7.10 11.32 4.14
N TRP A 181 -6.54 11.25 5.34
CA TRP A 181 -6.40 10.00 6.05
C TRP A 181 -7.70 9.62 6.75
N ILE A 182 -7.84 8.35 7.11
CA ILE A 182 -8.93 7.91 7.98
C ILE A 182 -8.80 8.65 9.33
N LEU A 183 -9.87 9.29 9.78
CA LEU A 183 -9.84 10.03 11.05
C LEU A 183 -9.73 9.06 12.24
N THR A 184 -8.93 9.46 13.20
CA THR A 184 -8.76 8.75 14.46
C THR A 184 -9.57 9.42 15.57
N GLY A 185 -10.23 8.62 16.39
CA GLY A 185 -10.82 9.07 17.62
C GLY A 185 -9.79 9.62 18.61
N LYS A 186 -10.26 10.09 19.75
CA LYS A 186 -9.41 10.70 20.79
C LYS A 186 -8.32 9.77 21.34
N ASP A 187 -8.54 8.45 21.26
CA ASP A 187 -7.57 7.44 21.68
C ASP A 187 -6.50 7.16 20.64
N THR A 188 -6.61 7.74 19.45
CA THR A 188 -5.73 7.51 18.28
C THR A 188 -5.64 6.06 17.81
N LEU A 189 -6.39 5.15 18.42
CA LEU A 189 -6.34 3.71 18.12
C LEU A 189 -7.52 3.23 17.28
N HIS A 190 -8.64 3.97 17.30
CA HIS A 190 -9.86 3.59 16.60
C HIS A 190 -10.21 4.63 15.53
N ALA A 191 -10.75 4.15 14.40
CA ALA A 191 -11.29 5.03 13.39
C ALA A 191 -12.56 5.74 13.92
N GLU A 192 -12.77 6.97 13.49
CA GLU A 192 -14.06 7.63 13.65
C GLU A 192 -15.03 7.12 12.59
N PHE A 193 -16.29 6.92 12.98
CA PHE A 193 -17.34 6.43 12.09
C PHE A 193 -18.47 7.43 11.95
N ASP A 194 -19.06 7.46 10.77
CA ASP A 194 -20.29 8.23 10.51
C ASP A 194 -21.52 7.50 11.07
N VAL A 195 -22.70 8.10 10.89
CA VAL A 195 -23.98 7.55 11.38
C VAL A 195 -24.36 6.22 10.71
N HIS A 196 -23.74 5.87 9.60
CA HIS A 196 -23.96 4.64 8.86
C HIS A 196 -22.92 3.56 9.18
N GLY A 197 -21.93 3.88 10.04
CA GLY A 197 -20.86 2.95 10.41
C GLY A 197 -19.69 2.93 9.44
N ASN A 198 -19.58 3.88 8.53
CA ASN A 198 -18.43 4.01 7.64
C ASN A 198 -17.33 4.84 8.30
N ALA A 199 -16.06 4.42 8.16
CA ALA A 199 -14.97 5.24 8.64
C ALA A 199 -14.92 6.58 7.91
N ILE A 200 -14.64 7.65 8.64
CA ILE A 200 -14.56 9.00 8.10
C ILE A 200 -13.15 9.25 7.55
N GLY A 201 -13.05 9.87 6.38
CA GLY A 201 -11.78 10.14 5.70
C GLY A 201 -11.33 8.98 4.81
N GLY A 202 -10.14 9.11 4.24
CA GLY A 202 -9.60 8.16 3.26
C GLY A 202 -10.30 8.19 1.89
N PRO A 203 -9.64 7.69 0.85
CA PRO A 203 -10.32 7.36 -0.41
C PRO A 203 -11.40 6.31 -0.18
N ARG A 204 -12.58 6.56 -0.67
CA ARG A 204 -13.73 5.64 -0.61
C ARG A 204 -14.51 5.67 -1.91
N MET A 205 -15.29 4.63 -2.16
CA MET A 205 -16.21 4.67 -3.28
C MET A 205 -17.30 5.72 -3.03
N PRO A 206 -17.75 6.42 -4.06
CA PRO A 206 -18.95 7.22 -3.98
C PRO A 206 -20.11 6.33 -3.51
N ASP A 207 -20.99 6.87 -2.69
CA ASP A 207 -22.23 6.21 -2.33
C ASP A 207 -23.01 5.90 -3.61
N ILE A 208 -23.35 4.63 -3.80
CA ILE A 208 -24.18 4.16 -4.91
C ILE A 208 -25.63 4.29 -4.49
#